data_e9d9994238b0603a87c527e99dcfe90e
#
_entry.id   e9d9994238b0603a87c527e99dcfe90e
#
_cell.length_a   1.000
_cell.length_b   1.000
_cell.length_c   1.000
_cell.angle_alpha   90.00
_cell.angle_beta   90.00
_cell.angle_gamma   90.00
#
_symmetry.space_group_name_H-M   'P 1'
#
loop_
_entity.id
_entity.type
_entity.pdbx_description
1 polymer ?
#
loop_
_entity_poly.entity_id
_entity_poly.type
_entity_poly.pdbx_seq_one_letter_code
_entity_poly.pdbx_strand_id
1 'polypeptide(L)'
;VVYGPEGIGKSTFASRFPDPVFIDTEGSTNDMDVARLPRPTSWTMLLEEIDHVKSTPGVCRTLVIDTIDWAEMLCIEHICDKHHKNGIESFGYGNGYVYVKEEFGKFLNRLSDVIETGVHVVLTAHAQLRKFEQPDEMGAYDRWELKLGKKTSSQTSPLVKEWADMLLFCNYKTFAVAVDDTGKKHKAQGGKRVMYTSHHPCWDAKNRYGLPEECEFDYSVIAGIIETGSAAPQQQEPPVSPPVMTPPVRAVEAEPAKKEPEQTEIKFNDADVEISREDTLPPKNNTSSVIPGVPQALSAL
;
A
#
# COMPACT_ATOMS: atom_id res chain seq x y z
N VAL A 1 -6.76 -8.17 -3.57
CA VAL A 1 -6.43 -6.74 -3.71
C VAL A 1 -5.36 -6.56 -4.78
N VAL A 2 -5.55 -5.62 -5.71
CA VAL A 2 -4.61 -5.29 -6.79
C VAL A 2 -4.26 -3.82 -6.69
N TYR A 3 -3.01 -3.49 -6.45
CA TYR A 3 -2.59 -2.10 -6.30
C TYR A 3 -1.35 -1.77 -7.13
N GLY A 4 -1.23 -0.51 -7.53
CA GLY A 4 -0.12 -0.04 -8.35
C GLY A 4 -0.28 1.42 -8.78
N PRO A 5 0.68 1.97 -9.51
CA PRO A 5 0.60 3.33 -10.01
C PRO A 5 -0.61 3.55 -10.93
N GLU A 6 -0.94 4.82 -11.13
CA GLU A 6 -1.98 5.23 -12.08
C GLU A 6 -1.63 4.74 -13.49
N GLY A 7 -2.67 4.37 -14.26
CA GLY A 7 -2.50 3.94 -15.66
C GLY A 7 -1.87 2.56 -15.86
N ILE A 8 -1.50 1.81 -14.80
CA ILE A 8 -0.92 0.46 -14.95
C ILE A 8 -1.90 -0.57 -15.55
N GLY A 9 -3.22 -0.33 -15.45
CA GLY A 9 -4.26 -1.20 -15.99
C GLY A 9 -5.03 -2.02 -14.94
N LYS A 10 -5.15 -1.53 -13.70
CA LYS A 10 -5.86 -2.22 -12.60
C LYS A 10 -7.31 -2.53 -12.94
N SER A 11 -8.06 -1.54 -13.42
CA SER A 11 -9.48 -1.68 -13.84
C SER A 11 -9.63 -2.69 -14.97
N THR A 12 -8.74 -2.64 -15.98
CA THR A 12 -8.69 -3.61 -17.08
C THR A 12 -8.39 -5.03 -16.58
N PHE A 13 -7.50 -5.19 -15.62
CA PHE A 13 -7.22 -6.48 -14.99
C PHE A 13 -8.46 -7.00 -14.24
N ALA A 14 -9.11 -6.14 -13.45
CA ALA A 14 -10.33 -6.51 -12.71
C ALA A 14 -11.50 -6.86 -13.64
N SER A 15 -11.61 -6.24 -14.83
CA SER A 15 -12.66 -6.55 -15.81
C SER A 15 -12.55 -7.93 -16.45
N ARG A 16 -11.43 -8.63 -16.25
CA ARG A 16 -11.22 -9.99 -16.76
C ARG A 16 -11.70 -11.09 -15.80
N PHE A 17 -12.09 -10.74 -14.59
CA PHE A 17 -12.69 -11.69 -13.67
C PHE A 17 -14.04 -12.19 -14.17
N PRO A 18 -14.51 -13.37 -13.67
CA PRO A 18 -15.79 -13.92 -14.07
C PRO A 18 -16.95 -12.98 -13.72
N ASP A 19 -17.76 -12.61 -14.71
CA ASP A 19 -18.99 -11.83 -14.58
C ASP A 19 -18.84 -10.63 -13.59
N PRO A 20 -17.96 -9.65 -13.89
CA PRO A 20 -17.63 -8.60 -12.95
C PRO A 20 -18.69 -7.49 -12.97
N VAL A 21 -19.10 -7.05 -11.79
CA VAL A 21 -19.88 -5.83 -11.58
C VAL A 21 -19.05 -4.84 -10.78
N PHE A 22 -18.95 -3.61 -11.29
CA PHE A 22 -18.12 -2.57 -10.69
C PHE A 22 -18.95 -1.63 -9.81
N ILE A 23 -18.41 -1.28 -8.66
CA ILE A 23 -18.71 -0.07 -7.91
C ILE A 23 -17.52 0.87 -8.17
N ASP A 24 -17.72 1.83 -9.10
CA ASP A 24 -16.69 2.77 -9.51
C ASP A 24 -16.75 4.02 -8.63
N THR A 25 -15.90 4.07 -7.62
CA THR A 25 -15.85 5.20 -6.67
C THR A 25 -15.09 6.41 -7.24
N GLU A 26 -14.18 6.18 -8.19
CA GLU A 26 -13.32 7.21 -8.76
C GLU A 26 -13.91 7.82 -10.04
N GLY A 27 -14.63 7.03 -10.84
CA GLY A 27 -15.12 7.41 -12.18
C GLY A 27 -14.15 7.02 -13.30
N SER A 28 -13.24 6.07 -13.04
CA SER A 28 -12.19 5.65 -13.99
C SER A 28 -12.67 4.68 -15.07
N THR A 29 -13.86 4.09 -14.91
CA THR A 29 -14.37 3.04 -15.80
C THR A 29 -15.38 3.54 -16.83
N ASN A 30 -15.63 4.84 -16.93
CA ASN A 30 -16.68 5.41 -17.80
C ASN A 30 -16.56 4.97 -19.26
N ASP A 31 -15.34 4.84 -19.78
CA ASP A 31 -15.05 4.45 -21.17
C ASP A 31 -14.85 2.93 -21.33
N MET A 32 -15.08 2.14 -20.27
CA MET A 32 -14.94 0.69 -20.31
C MET A 32 -16.30 0.03 -20.55
N ASP A 33 -16.34 -1.03 -21.35
CA ASP A 33 -17.52 -1.88 -21.52
C ASP A 33 -17.58 -2.90 -20.36
N VAL A 34 -18.13 -2.46 -19.23
CA VAL A 34 -18.28 -3.26 -18.00
C VAL A 34 -19.63 -2.98 -17.34
N ALA A 35 -20.20 -3.97 -16.67
CA ALA A 35 -21.37 -3.78 -15.82
C ALA A 35 -20.98 -2.94 -14.59
N ARG A 36 -21.78 -1.94 -14.27
CA ARG A 36 -21.56 -1.03 -13.14
C ARG A 36 -22.83 -0.80 -12.35
N LEU A 37 -22.70 -0.67 -11.05
CA LEU A 37 -23.71 -0.02 -10.22
C LEU A 37 -23.58 1.51 -10.37
N PRO A 38 -24.59 2.29 -9.98
CA PRO A 38 -24.48 3.74 -9.97
C PRO A 38 -23.22 4.19 -9.20
N ARG A 39 -22.58 5.28 -9.64
CA ARG A 39 -21.39 5.78 -8.91
C ARG A 39 -21.80 6.24 -7.51
N PRO A 40 -21.24 5.69 -6.42
CA PRO A 40 -21.61 6.09 -5.07
C PRO A 40 -21.15 7.53 -4.79
N THR A 41 -22.07 8.36 -4.33
CA THR A 41 -21.82 9.75 -3.93
C THR A 41 -21.67 9.90 -2.42
N SER A 42 -21.86 8.82 -1.67
CA SER A 42 -21.72 8.78 -0.21
C SER A 42 -21.30 7.38 0.26
N TRP A 43 -20.75 7.33 1.46
CA TRP A 43 -20.43 6.07 2.14
C TRP A 43 -21.65 5.18 2.31
N THR A 44 -22.79 5.75 2.70
CA THR A 44 -24.04 5.01 2.87
C THR A 44 -24.47 4.34 1.57
N MET A 45 -24.45 5.06 0.43
CA MET A 45 -24.77 4.51 -0.86
C MET A 45 -23.83 3.37 -1.25
N LEU A 46 -22.52 3.50 -1.02
CA LEU A 46 -21.55 2.44 -1.26
C LEU A 46 -21.91 1.17 -0.45
N LEU A 47 -22.28 1.32 0.82
CA LEU A 47 -22.67 0.19 1.66
C LEU A 47 -23.99 -0.45 1.20
N GLU A 48 -24.97 0.33 0.76
CA GLU A 48 -26.24 -0.15 0.20
C GLU A 48 -26.03 -0.93 -1.09
N GLU A 49 -25.11 -0.51 -1.95
CA GLU A 49 -24.75 -1.23 -3.18
C GLU A 49 -24.10 -2.60 -2.87
N ILE A 50 -23.23 -2.66 -1.87
CA ILE A 50 -22.64 -3.93 -1.40
C ILE A 50 -23.73 -4.85 -0.85
N ASP A 51 -24.65 -4.31 -0.03
CA ASP A 51 -25.76 -5.05 0.53
C ASP A 51 -26.74 -5.55 -0.58
N HIS A 52 -26.92 -4.76 -1.65
CA HIS A 52 -27.69 -5.17 -2.83
C HIS A 52 -27.03 -6.37 -3.52
N VAL A 53 -25.74 -6.37 -3.75
CA VAL A 53 -25.02 -7.52 -4.33
C VAL A 53 -25.14 -8.75 -3.43
N LYS A 54 -24.96 -8.59 -2.11
CA LYS A 54 -25.12 -9.66 -1.12
C LYS A 54 -26.51 -10.27 -1.15
N SER A 55 -27.57 -9.46 -1.28
CA SER A 55 -28.97 -9.88 -1.19
C SER A 55 -29.57 -10.36 -2.52
N THR A 56 -28.86 -10.18 -3.64
CA THR A 56 -29.38 -10.52 -4.99
C THR A 56 -28.53 -11.63 -5.62
N PRO A 57 -28.89 -12.92 -5.37
CA PRO A 57 -28.14 -14.03 -5.92
C PRO A 57 -28.08 -13.98 -7.47
N GLY A 58 -26.89 -14.19 -8.02
CA GLY A 58 -26.66 -14.22 -9.46
C GLY A 58 -26.56 -12.85 -10.15
N VAL A 59 -26.52 -11.76 -9.40
CA VAL A 59 -26.29 -10.40 -9.97
C VAL A 59 -24.90 -10.29 -10.57
N CYS A 60 -23.90 -10.98 -9.99
CA CYS A 60 -22.55 -11.08 -10.49
C CYS A 60 -21.84 -12.31 -9.90
N ARG A 61 -20.70 -12.68 -10.48
CA ARG A 61 -19.74 -13.64 -9.89
C ARG A 61 -18.57 -12.93 -9.24
N THR A 62 -18.35 -11.67 -9.58
CA THR A 62 -17.26 -10.85 -9.02
C THR A 62 -17.75 -9.43 -8.76
N LEU A 63 -17.63 -8.98 -7.53
CA LEU A 63 -17.80 -7.57 -7.15
C LEU A 63 -16.44 -6.88 -7.19
N VAL A 64 -16.33 -5.80 -7.97
CA VAL A 64 -15.12 -4.97 -8.08
C VAL A 64 -15.37 -3.63 -7.44
N ILE A 65 -14.54 -3.21 -6.49
CA ILE A 65 -14.54 -1.83 -5.97
C ILE A 65 -13.30 -1.11 -6.53
N ASP A 66 -13.53 -0.11 -7.34
CA ASP A 66 -12.49 0.62 -8.09
C ASP A 66 -12.60 2.12 -7.82
N THR A 67 -11.85 2.70 -6.88
CA THR A 67 -10.78 2.15 -6.04
C THR A 67 -11.10 2.31 -4.55
N ILE A 68 -10.46 1.50 -3.69
CA ILE A 68 -10.71 1.55 -2.24
C ILE A 68 -10.12 2.80 -1.57
N ASP A 69 -9.15 3.45 -2.16
CA ASP A 69 -8.61 4.72 -1.66
C ASP A 69 -9.63 5.86 -1.84
N TRP A 70 -10.44 5.83 -2.90
CA TRP A 70 -11.60 6.73 -3.03
C TRP A 70 -12.75 6.32 -2.10
N ALA A 71 -12.97 5.04 -1.89
CA ALA A 71 -13.92 4.57 -0.87
C ALA A 71 -13.52 5.03 0.54
N GLU A 72 -12.22 5.06 0.87
CA GLU A 72 -11.73 5.61 2.15
C GLU A 72 -12.08 7.11 2.29
N MET A 73 -12.02 7.89 1.21
CA MET A 73 -12.43 9.29 1.25
C MET A 73 -13.91 9.45 1.58
N LEU A 74 -14.80 8.64 0.98
CA LEU A 74 -16.23 8.62 1.33
C LEU A 74 -16.46 8.24 2.79
N CYS A 75 -15.66 7.30 3.32
CA CYS A 75 -15.71 6.93 4.75
C CYS A 75 -15.30 8.10 5.65
N ILE A 76 -14.22 8.81 5.30
CA ILE A 76 -13.75 9.99 6.04
C ILE A 76 -14.82 11.08 6.07
N GLU A 77 -15.42 11.40 4.92
CA GLU A 77 -16.50 12.38 4.81
C GLU A 77 -17.69 11.98 5.70
N HIS A 78 -18.13 10.72 5.59
CA HIS A 78 -19.23 10.19 6.43
C HIS A 78 -18.95 10.34 7.92
N ILE A 79 -17.74 10.03 8.40
CA ILE A 79 -17.37 10.19 9.81
C ILE A 79 -17.35 11.66 10.21
N CYS A 80 -16.87 12.54 9.37
CA CYS A 80 -16.89 13.98 9.63
C CYS A 80 -18.32 14.51 9.74
N ASP A 81 -19.19 14.15 8.80
CA ASP A 81 -20.59 14.59 8.80
C ASP A 81 -21.37 14.06 10.01
N LYS A 82 -21.22 12.78 10.32
CA LYS A 82 -21.84 12.11 11.46
C LYS A 82 -21.51 12.79 12.80
N HIS A 83 -20.32 13.34 12.93
CA HIS A 83 -19.84 13.99 14.14
C HIS A 83 -19.83 15.53 14.02
N HIS A 84 -20.39 16.09 12.94
CA HIS A 84 -20.43 17.54 12.69
C HIS A 84 -19.05 18.19 12.77
N LYS A 85 -18.06 17.58 12.07
CA LYS A 85 -16.68 18.06 11.98
C LYS A 85 -16.37 18.54 10.56
N ASN A 86 -15.67 19.67 10.44
CA ASN A 86 -15.25 20.22 9.15
C ASN A 86 -14.11 19.41 8.46
N GLY A 87 -13.54 18.46 9.16
CA GLY A 87 -12.48 17.60 8.64
C GLY A 87 -11.94 16.66 9.71
N ILE A 88 -11.20 15.63 9.29
CA ILE A 88 -10.74 14.55 10.15
C ILE A 88 -9.80 15.04 11.27
N GLU A 89 -9.01 16.09 11.02
CA GLU A 89 -8.09 16.66 12.02
C GLU A 89 -8.84 17.42 13.13
N SER A 90 -10.13 17.78 12.91
CA SER A 90 -10.95 18.51 13.89
C SER A 90 -11.42 17.65 15.07
N PHE A 91 -11.17 16.35 15.05
CA PHE A 91 -11.50 15.43 16.17
C PHE A 91 -10.54 15.54 17.36
N GLY A 92 -9.35 16.09 17.17
CA GLY A 92 -8.30 16.13 18.18
C GLY A 92 -7.67 14.75 18.48
N TYR A 93 -6.41 14.75 18.88
CA TYR A 93 -5.65 13.57 19.29
C TYR A 93 -5.74 12.35 18.33
N GLY A 94 -6.09 12.57 17.06
CA GLY A 94 -6.21 11.51 16.06
C GLY A 94 -7.47 10.63 16.17
N ASN A 95 -8.42 10.94 17.02
CA ASN A 95 -9.64 10.14 17.23
C ASN A 95 -10.46 9.94 15.96
N GLY A 96 -10.50 10.94 15.06
CA GLY A 96 -11.20 10.81 13.78
C GLY A 96 -10.69 9.65 12.95
N TYR A 97 -9.39 9.44 12.92
CA TYR A 97 -8.78 8.30 12.21
C TYR A 97 -9.11 6.94 12.84
N VAL A 98 -9.31 6.90 14.17
CA VAL A 98 -9.77 5.68 14.85
C VAL A 98 -11.19 5.34 14.42
N TYR A 99 -12.09 6.31 14.35
CA TYR A 99 -13.47 6.10 13.87
C TYR A 99 -13.51 5.65 12.40
N VAL A 100 -12.67 6.23 11.54
CA VAL A 100 -12.53 5.77 10.14
C VAL A 100 -12.06 4.32 10.09
N LYS A 101 -11.05 3.95 10.88
CA LYS A 101 -10.56 2.57 10.96
C LYS A 101 -11.67 1.59 11.38
N GLU A 102 -12.43 1.94 12.41
CA GLU A 102 -13.53 1.09 12.90
C GLU A 102 -14.63 0.93 11.84
N GLU A 103 -15.01 2.02 11.17
CA GLU A 103 -16.03 1.99 10.13
C GLU A 103 -15.55 1.24 8.88
N PHE A 104 -14.28 1.42 8.50
CA PHE A 104 -13.66 0.68 7.41
C PHE A 104 -13.54 -0.82 7.71
N GLY A 105 -13.32 -1.18 8.98
CA GLY A 105 -13.39 -2.58 9.44
C GLY A 105 -14.77 -3.21 9.22
N LYS A 106 -15.85 -2.47 9.50
CA LYS A 106 -17.23 -2.92 9.21
C LYS A 106 -17.48 -3.10 7.72
N PHE A 107 -16.93 -2.21 6.89
CA PHE A 107 -16.99 -2.34 5.42
C PHE A 107 -16.31 -3.64 4.96
N LEU A 108 -15.13 -3.97 5.46
CA LEU A 108 -14.45 -5.23 5.13
C LEU A 108 -15.26 -6.44 5.59
N ASN A 109 -15.92 -6.37 6.75
CA ASN A 109 -16.82 -7.44 7.20
C ASN A 109 -18.01 -7.62 6.25
N ARG A 110 -18.63 -6.54 5.75
CA ARG A 110 -19.70 -6.63 4.73
C ARG A 110 -19.20 -7.29 3.44
N LEU A 111 -17.98 -7.00 3.02
CA LEU A 111 -17.36 -7.68 1.87
C LEU A 111 -17.10 -9.16 2.16
N SER A 112 -16.76 -9.52 3.39
CA SER A 112 -16.67 -10.94 3.79
C SER A 112 -18.01 -11.64 3.68
N ASP A 113 -19.10 -10.98 4.10
CA ASP A 113 -20.46 -11.53 3.93
C ASP A 113 -20.81 -11.72 2.44
N VAL A 114 -20.36 -10.86 1.53
CA VAL A 114 -20.52 -11.04 0.07
C VAL A 114 -19.75 -12.27 -0.41
N ILE A 115 -18.51 -12.46 0.09
CA ILE A 115 -17.70 -13.65 -0.25
C ILE A 115 -18.41 -14.94 0.20
N GLU A 116 -19.06 -14.93 1.37
CA GLU A 116 -19.83 -16.10 1.87
C GLU A 116 -21.01 -16.49 0.96
N THR A 117 -21.52 -15.55 0.15
CA THR A 117 -22.53 -15.87 -0.88
C THR A 117 -21.96 -16.53 -2.15
N GLY A 118 -20.63 -16.71 -2.22
CA GLY A 118 -19.94 -17.30 -3.37
C GLY A 118 -19.49 -16.28 -4.42
N VAL A 119 -19.58 -14.98 -4.13
CA VAL A 119 -19.12 -13.89 -5.02
C VAL A 119 -17.67 -13.55 -4.70
N HIS A 120 -16.83 -13.48 -5.72
CA HIS A 120 -15.46 -12.98 -5.55
C HIS A 120 -15.46 -11.47 -5.30
N VAL A 121 -14.55 -11.00 -4.44
CA VAL A 121 -14.37 -9.56 -4.21
C VAL A 121 -12.98 -9.13 -4.66
N VAL A 122 -12.95 -8.15 -5.55
CA VAL A 122 -11.73 -7.52 -6.07
C VAL A 122 -11.69 -6.06 -5.65
N LEU A 123 -10.64 -5.69 -4.94
CA LEU A 123 -10.38 -4.30 -4.56
C LEU A 123 -9.19 -3.80 -5.37
N THR A 124 -9.37 -2.73 -6.14
CA THR A 124 -8.26 -2.01 -6.76
C THR A 124 -7.84 -0.86 -5.85
N ALA A 125 -6.57 -0.48 -5.89
CA ALA A 125 -6.05 0.63 -5.13
C ALA A 125 -4.88 1.32 -5.85
N HIS A 126 -4.68 2.60 -5.58
CA HIS A 126 -3.45 3.28 -5.98
C HIS A 126 -2.28 2.90 -5.08
N ALA A 127 -1.08 2.95 -5.64
CA ALA A 127 0.16 2.86 -4.90
C ALA A 127 0.71 4.27 -4.62
N GLN A 128 1.42 4.40 -3.51
CA GLN A 128 2.20 5.59 -3.20
C GLN A 128 3.60 5.21 -2.75
N LEU A 129 4.57 6.02 -3.10
CA LEU A 129 5.94 5.88 -2.66
C LEU A 129 6.12 6.60 -1.33
N ARG A 130 6.67 5.93 -0.33
CA ARG A 130 6.96 6.49 1.00
C ARG A 130 8.37 6.12 1.45
N LYS A 131 8.98 7.01 2.20
CA LYS A 131 10.20 6.68 2.94
C LYS A 131 9.87 5.74 4.10
N PHE A 132 10.65 4.68 4.21
CA PHE A 132 10.53 3.67 5.24
C PHE A 132 11.87 3.56 5.98
N GLU A 133 11.80 3.50 7.30
CA GLU A 133 12.95 3.31 8.19
C GLU A 133 12.70 2.05 9.01
N GLN A 134 13.68 1.18 9.07
CA GLN A 134 13.66 0.02 9.95
C GLN A 134 14.46 0.33 11.22
N PRO A 135 13.97 -0.07 12.41
CA PRO A 135 14.67 0.20 13.67
C PRO A 135 16.07 -0.39 13.76
N ASP A 136 16.31 -1.48 13.02
CA ASP A 136 17.52 -2.29 13.09
C ASP A 136 18.54 -1.95 12.00
N GLU A 137 18.19 -1.06 11.04
CA GLU A 137 19.04 -0.70 9.91
C GLU A 137 19.28 0.81 9.84
N MET A 138 20.49 1.20 9.49
CA MET A 138 20.85 2.61 9.28
C MET A 138 20.41 3.05 7.87
N GLY A 139 19.47 3.98 7.83
CA GLY A 139 19.05 4.65 6.61
C GLY A 139 17.59 4.42 6.24
N ALA A 140 17.04 5.39 5.52
CA ALA A 140 15.69 5.32 4.96
C ALA A 140 15.75 4.86 3.51
N TYR A 141 14.79 4.05 3.09
CA TYR A 141 14.62 3.67 1.69
C TYR A 141 13.18 3.92 1.23
N ASP A 142 13.00 4.02 -0.08
CA ASP A 142 11.68 4.24 -0.68
C ASP A 142 10.92 2.90 -0.82
N ARG A 143 9.66 2.90 -0.37
CA ARG A 143 8.78 1.74 -0.40
C ARG A 143 7.44 2.07 -1.03
N TRP A 144 6.97 1.19 -1.90
CA TRP A 144 5.62 1.23 -2.44
C TRP A 144 4.61 0.66 -1.44
N GLU A 145 3.55 1.39 -1.20
CA GLU A 145 2.49 1.01 -0.29
C GLU A 145 1.12 1.33 -0.87
N LEU A 146 0.07 0.68 -0.35
CA LEU A 146 -1.31 1.06 -0.62
C LEU A 146 -1.52 2.54 -0.25
N LYS A 147 -2.19 3.29 -1.13
CA LYS A 147 -2.56 4.70 -0.88
C LYS A 147 -3.76 4.80 0.07
N LEU A 148 -3.62 4.20 1.23
CA LEU A 148 -4.59 4.21 2.34
C LEU A 148 -3.96 4.79 3.60
N GLY A 149 -4.79 5.10 4.59
CA GLY A 149 -4.34 5.61 5.89
C GLY A 149 -3.36 4.66 6.59
N LYS A 150 -2.19 5.20 7.01
CA LYS A 150 -1.12 4.45 7.70
C LYS A 150 -0.59 5.17 8.94
N LYS A 151 -1.06 6.36 9.28
CA LYS A 151 -0.65 7.05 10.52
C LYS A 151 -0.97 6.15 11.72
N THR A 152 -0.31 6.33 12.85
CA THR A 152 -0.48 5.53 14.07
C THR A 152 -1.95 5.33 14.47
N SER A 153 -2.80 6.29 14.18
CA SER A 153 -4.24 6.25 14.42
C SER A 153 -5.07 5.82 13.20
N SER A 154 -4.55 5.98 11.97
CA SER A 154 -5.23 5.60 10.73
C SER A 154 -4.61 4.33 10.17
N GLN A 155 -5.22 3.18 10.44
CA GLN A 155 -4.67 1.86 10.09
C GLN A 155 -5.56 1.10 9.11
N THR A 156 -6.16 1.79 8.14
CA THR A 156 -6.97 1.17 7.08
C THR A 156 -6.13 0.31 6.14
N SER A 157 -4.92 0.76 5.80
CA SER A 157 -3.98 -0.02 4.98
C SER A 157 -3.62 -1.38 5.62
N PRO A 158 -3.21 -1.48 6.90
CA PRO A 158 -3.01 -2.76 7.56
C PRO A 158 -4.24 -3.66 7.54
N LEU A 159 -5.44 -3.13 7.84
CA LEU A 159 -6.67 -3.91 7.82
C LEU A 159 -6.93 -4.57 6.46
N VAL A 160 -6.79 -3.81 5.38
CA VAL A 160 -6.98 -4.34 4.02
C VAL A 160 -5.95 -5.41 3.68
N LYS A 161 -4.69 -5.22 4.08
CA LYS A 161 -3.60 -6.18 3.84
C LYS A 161 -3.81 -7.50 4.62
N GLU A 162 -4.30 -7.40 5.84
CA GLU A 162 -4.62 -8.56 6.67
C GLU A 162 -5.82 -9.33 6.12
N TRP A 163 -6.88 -8.62 5.76
CA TRP A 163 -8.13 -9.17 5.24
C TRP A 163 -7.95 -9.90 3.90
N ALA A 164 -7.15 -9.37 2.98
CA ALA A 164 -7.00 -9.92 1.63
C ALA A 164 -6.30 -11.30 1.62
N ASP A 165 -6.77 -12.25 0.81
CA ASP A 165 -6.07 -13.52 0.54
C ASP A 165 -4.91 -13.33 -0.42
N MET A 166 -5.08 -12.48 -1.42
CA MET A 166 -4.04 -12.04 -2.34
C MET A 166 -3.90 -10.52 -2.30
N LEU A 167 -2.67 -10.06 -2.13
CA LEU A 167 -2.25 -8.67 -2.28
C LEU A 167 -1.21 -8.61 -3.39
N LEU A 168 -1.60 -8.09 -4.54
CA LEU A 168 -0.80 -8.08 -5.75
C LEU A 168 -0.31 -6.66 -6.03
N PHE A 169 1.00 -6.48 -6.02
CA PHE A 169 1.63 -5.22 -6.38
C PHE A 169 1.96 -5.21 -7.87
N CYS A 170 1.40 -4.26 -8.61
CA CYS A 170 1.60 -4.13 -10.05
C CYS A 170 2.45 -2.91 -10.35
N ASN A 171 3.48 -3.06 -11.17
CA ASN A 171 4.36 -1.95 -11.53
C ASN A 171 4.98 -2.16 -12.92
N TYR A 172 5.61 -1.11 -13.44
CA TYR A 172 6.46 -1.19 -14.62
C TYR A 172 7.86 -1.66 -14.21
N LYS A 173 8.34 -2.73 -14.84
CA LYS A 173 9.71 -3.19 -14.63
C LYS A 173 10.66 -2.26 -15.36
N THR A 174 11.39 -1.44 -14.62
CA THR A 174 12.36 -0.48 -15.13
C THR A 174 13.75 -0.83 -14.63
N PHE A 175 14.75 -0.62 -15.48
CA PHE A 175 16.16 -0.79 -15.14
C PHE A 175 16.89 0.53 -15.35
N ALA A 176 17.70 0.89 -14.39
CA ALA A 176 18.62 2.01 -14.54
C ALA A 176 19.89 1.51 -15.23
N VAL A 177 20.11 1.95 -16.47
CA VAL A 177 21.31 1.61 -17.24
C VAL A 177 22.25 2.80 -17.23
N ALA A 178 23.51 2.59 -16.88
CA ALA A 178 24.53 3.63 -16.95
C ALA A 178 24.70 4.06 -18.42
N VAL A 179 24.77 5.36 -18.64
CA VAL A 179 24.89 5.97 -19.99
C VAL A 179 26.29 6.50 -20.23
N ASP A 180 27.10 6.62 -19.19
CA ASP A 180 28.48 7.10 -19.23
C ASP A 180 29.44 6.08 -18.62
N ASP A 181 30.69 6.12 -19.06
CA ASP A 181 31.76 5.23 -18.57
C ASP A 181 32.11 5.46 -17.09
N THR A 182 31.61 6.55 -16.51
CA THR A 182 31.82 6.91 -15.09
C THR A 182 30.72 6.38 -14.17
N GLY A 183 29.64 5.81 -14.72
CA GLY A 183 28.49 5.29 -13.97
C GLY A 183 27.71 6.37 -13.20
N LYS A 184 27.90 7.66 -13.53
CA LYS A 184 27.21 8.78 -12.83
C LYS A 184 25.90 9.17 -13.48
N LYS A 185 25.69 8.83 -14.75
CA LYS A 185 24.45 9.12 -15.48
C LYS A 185 23.73 7.81 -15.78
N HIS A 186 22.45 7.77 -15.42
CA HIS A 186 21.60 6.61 -15.66
C HIS A 186 20.42 6.98 -16.55
N LYS A 187 20.04 6.07 -17.44
CA LYS A 187 18.82 6.15 -18.23
C LYS A 187 17.90 5.01 -17.83
N ALA A 188 16.63 5.33 -17.58
CA ALA A 188 15.61 4.31 -17.35
C ALA A 188 15.31 3.58 -18.66
N GLN A 189 15.34 2.26 -18.63
CA GLN A 189 14.90 1.35 -19.70
C GLN A 189 13.92 0.34 -19.13
N GLY A 190 13.00 -0.15 -19.95
CA GLY A 190 11.98 -1.13 -19.57
C GLY A 190 10.59 -0.62 -19.88
N GLY A 191 9.60 -1.05 -19.11
CA GLY A 191 8.18 -0.69 -19.29
C GLY A 191 7.27 -1.92 -19.40
N LYS A 192 7.81 -3.14 -19.29
CA LYS A 192 6.99 -4.35 -19.15
C LYS A 192 6.19 -4.23 -17.85
N ARG A 193 4.88 -4.47 -17.91
CA ARG A 193 4.02 -4.53 -16.73
C ARG A 193 4.19 -5.87 -16.05
N VAL A 194 4.49 -5.84 -14.75
CA VAL A 194 4.67 -7.03 -13.92
C VAL A 194 3.80 -6.96 -12.68
N MET A 195 3.52 -8.11 -12.11
CA MET A 195 2.77 -8.30 -10.89
C MET A 195 3.65 -9.06 -9.90
N TYR A 196 3.88 -8.45 -8.74
CA TYR A 196 4.59 -9.05 -7.62
C TYR A 196 3.60 -9.66 -6.65
N THR A 197 3.84 -10.88 -6.25
CA THR A 197 2.93 -11.69 -5.43
C THR A 197 3.49 -11.99 -4.04
N SER A 198 4.78 -11.73 -3.83
CA SER A 198 5.49 -11.98 -2.57
C SER A 198 6.06 -10.69 -1.98
N HIS A 199 6.14 -10.66 -0.65
CA HIS A 199 6.70 -9.53 0.09
C HIS A 199 8.13 -9.22 -0.34
N HIS A 200 8.47 -7.93 -0.38
CA HIS A 200 9.81 -7.42 -0.64
C HIS A 200 10.03 -6.16 0.21
N PRO A 201 11.27 -5.80 0.61
CA PRO A 201 11.51 -4.56 1.33
C PRO A 201 10.90 -3.32 0.67
N CYS A 202 10.90 -3.23 -0.66
CA CYS A 202 10.38 -2.09 -1.42
C CYS A 202 8.88 -2.12 -1.70
N TRP A 203 8.15 -3.19 -1.37
CA TRP A 203 6.68 -3.28 -1.53
C TRP A 203 6.06 -4.35 -0.65
N ASP A 204 4.76 -4.22 -0.39
CA ASP A 204 3.95 -5.26 0.22
C ASP A 204 3.29 -6.11 -0.88
N ALA A 205 3.38 -7.42 -0.75
CA ALA A 205 2.59 -8.36 -1.53
C ALA A 205 2.36 -9.64 -0.72
N LYS A 206 1.29 -10.36 -1.04
CA LYS A 206 0.90 -11.59 -0.34
C LYS A 206 0.12 -12.49 -1.29
N ASN A 207 0.45 -13.78 -1.32
CA ASN A 207 -0.41 -14.79 -1.91
C ASN A 207 -0.37 -16.08 -1.07
N ARG A 208 -1.48 -16.82 -1.08
CA ARG A 208 -1.62 -18.11 -0.37
C ARG A 208 -1.69 -19.29 -1.33
N TYR A 209 -1.48 -19.05 -2.63
CA TYR A 209 -1.77 -20.01 -3.70
C TYR A 209 -0.51 -20.49 -4.43
N GLY A 210 0.68 -20.18 -3.94
CA GLY A 210 1.94 -20.63 -4.52
C GLY A 210 2.27 -20.00 -5.88
N LEU A 211 1.81 -18.77 -6.13
CA LEU A 211 2.21 -18.03 -7.32
C LEU A 211 3.71 -17.70 -7.29
N PRO A 212 4.39 -17.66 -8.46
CA PRO A 212 5.76 -17.15 -8.56
C PRO A 212 5.88 -15.72 -8.01
N GLU A 213 7.02 -15.35 -7.45
CA GLU A 213 7.25 -14.03 -6.83
C GLU A 213 6.98 -12.86 -7.78
N GLU A 214 7.32 -13.03 -9.06
CA GLU A 214 7.07 -12.07 -10.14
C GLU A 214 6.40 -12.77 -11.32
N CYS A 215 5.32 -12.18 -11.82
CA CYS A 215 4.56 -12.67 -12.97
C CYS A 215 4.28 -11.54 -13.96
N GLU A 216 3.84 -11.88 -15.17
CA GLU A 216 3.22 -10.88 -16.04
C GLU A 216 1.95 -10.33 -15.39
N PHE A 217 1.70 -9.03 -15.58
CA PHE A 217 0.45 -8.43 -15.13
C PHE A 217 -0.68 -8.77 -16.11
N ASP A 218 -1.14 -10.00 -16.00
CA ASP A 218 -2.24 -10.55 -16.80
C ASP A 218 -3.13 -11.45 -15.93
N TYR A 219 -4.45 -11.38 -16.16
CA TYR A 219 -5.44 -12.18 -15.41
C TYR A 219 -5.24 -13.68 -15.57
N SER A 220 -4.76 -14.14 -16.74
CA SER A 220 -4.54 -15.57 -17.01
C SER A 220 -3.64 -16.25 -15.98
N VAL A 221 -2.74 -15.50 -15.33
CA VAL A 221 -1.85 -16.02 -14.28
C VAL A 221 -2.63 -16.51 -13.05
N ILE A 222 -3.76 -15.87 -12.73
CA ILE A 222 -4.58 -16.19 -11.56
C ILE A 222 -5.91 -16.83 -11.91
N ALA A 223 -6.27 -16.92 -13.19
CA ALA A 223 -7.58 -17.42 -13.65
C ALA A 223 -7.91 -18.81 -13.08
N GLY A 224 -6.94 -19.74 -13.13
CA GLY A 224 -7.13 -21.08 -12.58
C GLY A 224 -7.46 -21.09 -11.09
N ILE A 225 -6.89 -20.19 -10.30
CA ILE A 225 -7.19 -20.07 -8.86
C ILE A 225 -8.60 -19.54 -8.64
N ILE A 226 -9.00 -18.51 -9.40
CA ILE A 226 -10.31 -17.87 -9.27
C ILE A 226 -11.43 -18.78 -9.74
N GLU A 227 -11.23 -19.56 -10.84
CA GLU A 227 -12.25 -20.39 -11.44
C GLU A 227 -12.44 -21.73 -10.72
N THR A 228 -11.35 -22.30 -10.19
CA THR A 228 -11.37 -23.62 -9.55
C THR A 228 -11.36 -23.59 -8.03
N GLY A 229 -11.02 -22.45 -7.43
CA GLY A 229 -10.78 -22.34 -5.99
C GLY A 229 -9.58 -23.17 -5.49
N SER A 230 -8.78 -23.71 -6.40
CA SER A 230 -7.64 -24.58 -6.08
C SER A 230 -6.33 -23.81 -6.15
N ALA A 231 -5.45 -24.06 -5.20
CA ALA A 231 -4.08 -23.57 -5.27
C ALA A 231 -3.42 -23.97 -6.59
N ALA A 232 -2.62 -23.08 -7.17
CA ALA A 232 -1.79 -23.42 -8.32
C ALA A 232 -0.97 -24.68 -7.98
N PRO A 233 -0.76 -25.63 -8.91
CA PRO A 233 0.08 -26.78 -8.65
C PRO A 233 1.46 -26.27 -8.25
N GLN A 234 1.87 -26.60 -7.03
CA GLN A 234 3.22 -26.28 -6.56
C GLN A 234 4.19 -26.86 -7.55
N GLN A 235 4.99 -26.03 -8.19
CA GLN A 235 6.17 -26.51 -8.90
C GLN A 235 7.00 -27.21 -7.85
N GLN A 236 7.07 -28.55 -7.94
CA GLN A 236 7.96 -29.34 -7.12
C GLN A 236 9.36 -28.79 -7.35
N GLU A 237 9.96 -28.26 -6.31
CA GLU A 237 11.40 -27.99 -6.33
C GLU A 237 12.09 -29.27 -6.83
N PRO A 238 13.06 -29.16 -7.74
CA PRO A 238 13.79 -30.33 -8.17
C PRO A 238 14.37 -31.02 -6.93
N PRO A 239 14.33 -32.37 -6.83
CA PRO A 239 14.72 -33.07 -5.64
C PRO A 239 16.14 -32.63 -5.27
N VAL A 240 16.26 -32.09 -4.07
CA VAL A 240 17.56 -31.72 -3.48
C VAL A 240 18.41 -33.00 -3.46
N SER A 241 19.43 -33.01 -4.29
CA SER A 241 20.39 -34.12 -4.31
C SER A 241 20.92 -34.34 -2.88
N PRO A 242 20.99 -35.59 -2.40
CA PRO A 242 21.47 -35.83 -1.06
C PRO A 242 22.88 -35.25 -0.89
N PRO A 243 23.21 -34.71 0.29
CA PRO A 243 24.50 -34.09 0.54
C PRO A 243 25.62 -35.12 0.25
N VAL A 244 26.52 -34.76 -0.66
CA VAL A 244 27.73 -35.53 -0.94
C VAL A 244 28.52 -35.55 0.36
N MET A 245 28.61 -36.73 1.00
CA MET A 245 29.46 -36.95 2.16
C MET A 245 30.91 -36.73 1.74
N THR A 246 31.51 -35.61 2.09
CA THR A 246 32.97 -35.43 2.03
C THR A 246 33.62 -36.35 3.05
N PRO A 247 34.71 -37.09 2.70
CA PRO A 247 35.42 -37.93 3.65
C PRO A 247 36.06 -37.10 4.76
N PRO A 248 36.24 -37.65 5.96
CA PRO A 248 36.73 -36.91 7.12
C PRO A 248 38.16 -36.39 6.88
N VAL A 249 38.30 -35.07 6.98
CA VAL A 249 39.63 -34.43 6.99
C VAL A 249 40.34 -34.81 8.28
N ARG A 250 41.51 -35.39 8.10
CA ARG A 250 42.45 -35.83 9.16
C ARG A 250 42.80 -34.62 10.03
N ALA A 251 42.63 -34.75 11.33
CA ALA A 251 43.02 -33.75 12.32
C ALA A 251 44.50 -33.37 12.19
N VAL A 252 44.72 -32.06 12.00
CA VAL A 252 46.07 -31.47 12.15
C VAL A 252 46.13 -30.87 13.54
N GLU A 253 47.19 -31.20 14.23
CA GLU A 253 47.55 -30.83 15.61
C GLU A 253 47.50 -29.32 15.85
N ALA A 254 46.93 -28.90 16.97
CA ALA A 254 46.82 -27.51 17.41
C ALA A 254 48.14 -26.95 17.89
N GLU A 255 48.60 -25.84 17.32
CA GLU A 255 49.62 -24.97 17.91
C GLU A 255 48.99 -23.99 18.92
N PRO A 256 49.75 -23.56 19.95
CA PRO A 256 49.20 -22.94 21.16
C PRO A 256 48.84 -21.46 20.95
N ALA A 257 47.76 -21.06 21.61
CA ALA A 257 47.14 -19.73 21.64
C ALA A 257 48.13 -18.58 21.94
N LYS A 258 48.12 -17.55 21.12
CA LYS A 258 48.68 -16.23 21.43
C LYS A 258 47.67 -15.42 22.24
N LYS A 259 48.18 -14.80 23.30
CA LYS A 259 47.51 -13.99 24.31
C LYS A 259 46.72 -12.82 23.66
N GLU A 260 45.50 -12.60 24.17
CA GLU A 260 44.69 -11.40 23.96
C GLU A 260 45.40 -10.14 24.48
N PRO A 261 45.26 -8.97 23.83
CA PRO A 261 45.67 -7.71 24.42
C PRO A 261 44.59 -7.17 25.38
N GLU A 262 45.08 -6.69 26.53
CA GLU A 262 44.34 -6.07 27.62
C GLU A 262 43.43 -4.93 27.14
N GLN A 263 42.17 -4.94 27.63
CA GLN A 263 41.24 -3.83 27.54
C GLN A 263 41.69 -2.70 28.46
N THR A 264 42.01 -1.56 27.87
CA THR A 264 42.29 -0.32 28.62
C THR A 264 40.96 0.36 28.94
N GLU A 265 40.57 0.40 30.18
CA GLU A 265 39.47 1.22 30.70
C GLU A 265 39.75 2.71 30.47
N ILE A 266 38.91 3.39 29.71
CA ILE A 266 38.92 4.85 29.60
C ILE A 266 38.04 5.40 30.71
N LYS A 267 38.66 5.98 31.73
CA LYS A 267 37.96 6.78 32.75
C LYS A 267 37.61 8.14 32.17
N PHE A 268 36.31 8.45 32.09
CA PHE A 268 35.83 9.82 31.85
C PHE A 268 35.96 10.63 33.15
N ASN A 269 36.72 11.72 33.10
CA ASN A 269 36.71 12.75 34.14
C ASN A 269 35.56 13.73 33.85
N ASP A 270 34.67 13.83 34.82
CA ASP A 270 33.72 14.95 34.92
C ASP A 270 34.47 16.20 35.38
N ALA A 271 34.75 17.12 34.48
CA ALA A 271 34.97 18.53 34.77
C ALA A 271 34.94 19.34 33.46
N ASP A 272 34.20 20.45 33.54
CA ASP A 272 34.20 21.57 32.62
C ASP A 272 33.37 21.46 31.33
N VAL A 273 32.05 21.71 31.46
CA VAL A 273 31.26 22.39 30.46
C VAL A 273 30.49 23.55 31.11
N GLU A 274 31.08 24.71 31.06
CA GLU A 274 30.36 25.98 31.28
C GLU A 274 29.40 26.22 30.11
N ILE A 275 28.12 26.34 30.45
CA ILE A 275 27.07 26.74 29.50
C ILE A 275 27.02 28.26 29.46
N SER A 276 27.55 28.87 28.42
CA SER A 276 27.27 30.27 28.08
C SER A 276 25.92 30.34 27.36
N ARG A 277 24.94 30.85 28.05
CA ARG A 277 23.69 31.34 27.45
C ARG A 277 23.95 32.75 26.90
N GLU A 278 23.83 32.93 25.61
CA GLU A 278 23.55 34.24 25.03
C GLU A 278 22.33 34.14 24.11
N ASP A 279 21.33 34.90 24.52
CA ASP A 279 20.12 35.25 23.78
C ASP A 279 20.48 36.06 22.53
N THR A 280 19.94 35.68 21.36
CA THR A 280 19.64 36.65 20.31
C THR A 280 18.42 36.19 19.50
N LEU A 281 17.29 36.79 19.82
CA LEU A 281 16.10 36.85 18.97
C LEU A 281 16.33 37.77 17.78
N PRO A 282 15.95 37.41 16.55
CA PRO A 282 15.95 38.35 15.44
C PRO A 282 14.71 39.27 15.49
N PRO A 283 14.83 40.52 14.98
CA PRO A 283 13.83 41.56 15.13
C PRO A 283 12.61 41.35 14.25
N LYS A 284 11.44 41.66 14.77
CA LYS A 284 10.15 41.77 14.06
C LYS A 284 10.22 43.00 13.12
N ASN A 285 10.15 42.79 11.82
CA ASN A 285 9.83 43.83 10.87
C ASN A 285 8.34 43.83 10.54
N ASN A 286 7.62 44.79 11.11
CA ASN A 286 6.37 45.30 10.60
C ASN A 286 6.62 46.15 9.36
N THR A 287 6.09 45.76 8.23
CA THR A 287 5.73 46.69 7.17
C THR A 287 4.40 46.27 6.55
N SER A 288 3.40 47.01 6.94
CA SER A 288 2.10 47.18 6.31
C SER A 288 2.35 47.78 4.91
N SER A 289 1.91 47.10 3.84
CA SER A 289 1.68 47.71 2.54
C SER A 289 0.28 47.43 2.06
N VAL A 290 -0.51 48.46 2.16
CA VAL A 290 -1.84 48.61 1.58
C VAL A 290 -1.75 48.61 0.06
N ILE A 291 -2.47 47.72 -0.63
CA ILE A 291 -2.71 47.81 -2.06
C ILE A 291 -4.12 48.40 -2.25
N PRO A 292 -4.30 49.53 -2.92
CA PRO A 292 -5.60 50.10 -3.21
C PRO A 292 -6.15 49.58 -4.53
N GLY A 293 -7.47 49.31 -4.54
CA GLY A 293 -8.28 49.39 -5.75
C GLY A 293 -8.82 48.05 -6.32
N VAL A 294 -9.95 47.56 -5.79
CA VAL A 294 -10.94 46.82 -6.58
C VAL A 294 -12.32 47.37 -6.23
N PRO A 295 -13.15 47.77 -7.25
CA PRO A 295 -14.46 48.37 -7.01
C PRO A 295 -15.52 47.38 -6.60
N GLN A 296 -16.31 47.75 -5.62
CA GLN A 296 -17.63 47.15 -5.34
C GLN A 296 -18.64 47.52 -6.43
N ALA A 297 -19.27 46.54 -7.05
CA ALA A 297 -20.62 46.52 -7.62
C ALA A 297 -20.83 45.06 -8.09
N LEU A 298 -21.86 44.33 -7.72
CA LEU A 298 -23.28 44.51 -7.73
C LEU A 298 -23.96 43.44 -6.85
N SER A 299 -24.72 43.89 -5.88
CA SER A 299 -25.82 43.14 -5.29
C SER A 299 -27.03 43.25 -6.22
N ALA A 300 -27.86 42.20 -6.28
CA ALA A 300 -29.18 42.10 -6.87
C ALA A 300 -29.23 41.43 -8.27
N LEU A 301 -29.56 40.15 -8.26
CA LEU A 301 -30.82 39.55 -8.80
C LEU A 301 -30.78 38.06 -8.46
#